data_5fa9a44c3ea0e68b3bccd20264f635e1
#
_entry.id   5fa9a44c3ea0e68b3bccd20264f635e1
#
_cell.length_a   1.000
_cell.length_b   1.000
_cell.length_c   1.000
_cell.angle_alpha   90.00
_cell.angle_beta   90.00
_cell.angle_gamma   90.00
#
_symmetry.space_group_name_H-M   'P 1'
#
loop_
_entity.id
_entity.type
_entity.pdbx_description
1 polymer ?
#
loop_
_entity_poly.entity_id
_entity_poly.type
_entity_poly.pdbx_seq_one_letter_code
_entity_poly.pdbx_strand_id
1 'polypeptide(L)'
;MPPFVQLWIWISAFATLAGWALSAVGQLNRAGYALAFTAFAIFIFFARKNLAGPGNFRAKKIFRRLRHPLPLSFFTLAVLIFIGGVIYPPTNFMALTYHIPRVLQWLAAGHWHWIHTSIVRMNYTGCDFEWLFAPLLLFTKSDRAIFLLNFFSFLMLPGLVFSVFTRFGVHPRVARAWMWLLPTGYIFLLQAGSADNDAISAFYALAAIDFALRAGKSGRGQTSLSDLWHSILATALLTGTKPVSLPLLLPWLILVWPQLHLLWRHWLPTLAVLVLAVVASFFPIALMNKLHCGDWMGTSIEPTSVDLHNPLLGIGGNGFELLQDNLAPPLFPWSQKWDNEVARFIPSGWVRDFQGGFFTTGELPTEDWAGIGFGVTGLLLISALAGLFIHDSRPGSTPRFTSLTFARISPWLALLVYCAKAGMATPARLIAPYYPLLFPSLLAGAAQVQIIRRPWWRLLAGLVVFLAFVVLAVSPDRPLWPAKTILSALAARHPQSHQISRAWNVYDIYSKRADPLASVRALLPPDAKVIGFVAGADDSDFSLWLPLGERRVKHFLLSDPATQFHQEDVNYVVVGGWYLQRSGLTIDEWLNQSGARLVASTNVTLKVSEGPQPWFLVQFAP
;
A
#
# COMPACT_ATOMS: atom_id res chain seq x y z
N MET A 1 7.37 -20.51 -11.43
CA MET A 1 7.22 -19.21 -10.72
C MET A 1 8.36 -18.23 -10.96
N PRO A 2 9.67 -18.59 -10.87
CA PRO A 2 10.72 -17.58 -11.07
C PRO A 2 10.58 -16.72 -12.33
N PRO A 3 10.22 -17.25 -13.50
CA PRO A 3 10.13 -16.45 -14.72
C PRO A 3 9.08 -15.33 -14.66
N PHE A 4 7.91 -15.60 -14.05
CA PHE A 4 6.86 -14.59 -13.91
C PHE A 4 7.26 -13.49 -12.91
N VAL A 5 7.91 -13.88 -11.80
CA VAL A 5 8.42 -12.92 -10.80
C VAL A 5 9.52 -12.07 -11.42
N GLN A 6 10.46 -12.67 -12.17
CA GLN A 6 11.51 -11.94 -12.89
C GLN A 6 10.91 -10.97 -13.91
N LEU A 7 9.95 -11.43 -14.71
CA LEU A 7 9.27 -10.57 -15.69
C LEU A 7 8.57 -9.39 -15.01
N TRP A 8 7.90 -9.62 -13.88
CA TRP A 8 7.20 -8.56 -13.15
C TRP A 8 8.18 -7.52 -12.59
N ILE A 9 9.34 -7.96 -12.05
CA ILE A 9 10.42 -7.05 -11.63
C ILE A 9 10.94 -6.23 -12.82
N TRP A 10 11.15 -6.85 -13.99
CA TRP A 10 11.61 -6.15 -15.18
C TRP A 10 10.58 -5.12 -15.69
N ILE A 11 9.30 -5.48 -15.72
CA ILE A 11 8.23 -4.57 -16.09
C ILE A 11 8.21 -3.37 -15.15
N SER A 12 8.31 -3.61 -13.85
CA SER A 12 8.30 -2.55 -12.83
C SER A 12 9.52 -1.63 -12.94
N ALA A 13 10.72 -2.20 -12.99
CA ALA A 13 11.96 -1.42 -13.12
C ALA A 13 11.98 -0.61 -14.43
N PHE A 14 11.49 -1.20 -15.52
CA PHE A 14 11.37 -0.51 -16.79
C PHE A 14 10.34 0.63 -16.73
N ALA A 15 9.17 0.42 -16.12
CA ALA A 15 8.14 1.45 -16.01
C ALA A 15 8.66 2.66 -15.21
N THR A 16 9.38 2.41 -14.11
CA THR A 16 10.02 3.46 -13.31
C THR A 16 11.09 4.20 -14.13
N LEU A 17 11.97 3.47 -14.81
CA LEU A 17 12.99 4.08 -15.67
C LEU A 17 12.36 4.92 -16.80
N ALA A 18 11.33 4.39 -17.45
CA ALA A 18 10.61 5.09 -18.52
C ALA A 18 9.93 6.36 -17.99
N GLY A 19 9.29 6.29 -16.81
CA GLY A 19 8.69 7.44 -16.15
C GLY A 19 9.70 8.57 -15.92
N TRP A 20 10.83 8.26 -15.29
CA TRP A 20 11.89 9.23 -15.05
C TRP A 20 12.53 9.76 -16.33
N ALA A 21 12.83 8.89 -17.31
CA ALA A 21 13.45 9.29 -18.57
C ALA A 21 12.53 10.20 -19.40
N LEU A 22 11.26 9.82 -19.53
CA LEU A 22 10.27 10.63 -20.25
C LEU A 22 10.00 11.95 -19.53
N SER A 23 10.00 11.95 -18.20
CA SER A 23 9.91 13.15 -17.39
C SER A 23 11.07 14.10 -17.64
N ALA A 24 12.29 13.59 -17.67
CA ALA A 24 13.49 14.40 -17.87
C ALA A 24 13.52 15.14 -19.23
N VAL A 25 12.84 14.59 -20.24
CA VAL A 25 12.73 15.20 -21.58
C VAL A 25 11.36 15.85 -21.84
N GLY A 26 10.50 15.99 -20.83
CA GLY A 26 9.18 16.62 -20.96
C GLY A 26 8.19 15.85 -21.85
N GLN A 27 8.33 14.53 -21.92
CA GLN A 27 7.56 13.66 -22.83
C GLN A 27 6.69 12.63 -22.08
N LEU A 28 6.16 12.98 -20.89
CA LEU A 28 5.15 12.17 -20.21
C LEU A 28 3.80 12.23 -20.94
N ASN A 29 3.78 11.74 -22.17
CA ASN A 29 2.62 11.74 -23.05
C ASN A 29 2.46 10.38 -23.76
N ARG A 30 1.38 10.23 -24.54
CA ARG A 30 1.08 8.97 -25.25
C ARG A 30 2.17 8.54 -26.21
N ALA A 31 2.77 9.48 -26.95
CA ALA A 31 3.82 9.18 -27.91
C ALA A 31 5.11 8.70 -27.20
N GLY A 32 5.52 9.39 -26.13
CA GLY A 32 6.68 9.00 -25.31
C GLY A 32 6.53 7.60 -24.74
N TYR A 33 5.40 7.30 -24.09
CA TYR A 33 5.16 5.95 -23.54
C TYR A 33 5.03 4.88 -24.63
N ALA A 34 4.40 5.16 -25.79
CA ALA A 34 4.32 4.22 -26.89
C ALA A 34 5.72 3.85 -27.41
N LEU A 35 6.60 4.86 -27.57
CA LEU A 35 7.99 4.62 -27.96
C LEU A 35 8.75 3.81 -26.91
N ALA A 36 8.62 4.15 -25.63
CA ALA A 36 9.25 3.43 -24.52
C ALA A 36 8.80 1.96 -24.48
N PHE A 37 7.49 1.69 -24.58
CA PHE A 37 6.98 0.31 -24.59
C PHE A 37 7.41 -0.47 -25.83
N THR A 38 7.54 0.16 -26.99
CA THR A 38 8.08 -0.46 -28.19
C THR A 38 9.55 -0.87 -27.96
N ALA A 39 10.37 0.04 -27.41
CA ALA A 39 11.76 -0.26 -27.06
C ALA A 39 11.85 -1.42 -26.04
N PHE A 40 10.98 -1.44 -25.03
CA PHE A 40 10.93 -2.54 -24.06
C PHE A 40 10.51 -3.86 -24.69
N ALA A 41 9.51 -3.87 -25.56
CA ALA A 41 9.09 -5.08 -26.29
C ALA A 41 10.23 -5.65 -27.14
N ILE A 42 10.99 -4.79 -27.83
CA ILE A 42 12.19 -5.16 -28.58
C ILE A 42 13.25 -5.74 -27.64
N PHE A 43 13.52 -5.09 -26.50
CA PHE A 43 14.46 -5.59 -25.51
C PHE A 43 14.06 -6.99 -25.00
N ILE A 44 12.80 -7.19 -24.59
CA ILE A 44 12.29 -8.51 -24.14
C ILE A 44 12.39 -9.55 -25.24
N PHE A 45 12.12 -9.19 -26.50
CA PHE A 45 12.24 -10.10 -27.63
C PHE A 45 13.66 -10.63 -27.80
N PHE A 46 14.68 -9.78 -27.67
CA PHE A 46 16.08 -10.20 -27.73
C PHE A 46 16.55 -10.91 -26.46
N ALA A 47 16.07 -10.45 -25.30
CA ALA A 47 16.40 -11.03 -24.00
C ALA A 47 15.71 -12.38 -23.72
N ARG A 48 14.68 -12.75 -24.49
CA ARG A 48 13.83 -13.95 -24.24
C ARG A 48 14.59 -15.26 -24.11
N LYS A 49 15.75 -15.40 -24.76
CA LYS A 49 16.61 -16.60 -24.65
C LYS A 49 17.27 -16.71 -23.28
N ASN A 50 17.51 -15.58 -22.61
CA ASN A 50 18.15 -15.49 -21.29
C ASN A 50 17.12 -15.42 -20.17
N LEU A 51 15.91 -14.94 -20.45
CA LEU A 51 14.77 -15.07 -19.56
C LEU A 51 14.41 -16.55 -19.58
N ALA A 52 14.65 -17.26 -18.46
CA ALA A 52 14.32 -18.68 -18.34
C ALA A 52 12.92 -18.90 -18.90
N GLY A 53 12.85 -19.69 -19.97
CA GLY A 53 11.59 -19.90 -20.70
C GLY A 53 10.46 -20.27 -19.75
N PRO A 54 9.21 -19.95 -20.06
CA PRO A 54 8.08 -20.26 -19.20
C PRO A 54 8.14 -21.75 -18.92
N GLY A 55 8.59 -22.07 -17.69
CA GLY A 55 8.67 -23.47 -17.28
C GLY A 55 7.32 -24.10 -17.59
N ASN A 56 7.31 -25.21 -18.33
CA ASN A 56 6.12 -25.85 -18.89
C ASN A 56 4.87 -25.62 -18.03
N PHE A 57 4.04 -24.65 -18.43
CA PHE A 57 2.79 -24.33 -17.79
C PHE A 57 1.86 -25.54 -17.96
N ARG A 58 1.86 -26.41 -16.96
CA ARG A 58 1.03 -27.62 -16.99
C ARG A 58 -0.31 -27.30 -16.34
N ALA A 59 -1.27 -26.82 -17.10
CA ALA A 59 -2.64 -26.55 -16.64
C ALA A 59 -3.20 -27.73 -15.80
N LYS A 60 -2.98 -28.98 -16.24
CA LYS A 60 -3.35 -30.21 -15.50
C LYS A 60 -2.81 -30.23 -14.06
N LYS A 61 -1.60 -29.67 -13.80
CA LYS A 61 -1.05 -29.61 -12.43
C LYS A 61 -1.78 -28.57 -11.57
N ILE A 62 -2.22 -27.46 -12.14
CA ILE A 62 -2.98 -26.42 -11.45
C ILE A 62 -4.35 -26.99 -11.08
N PHE A 63 -5.11 -27.54 -12.04
CA PHE A 63 -6.40 -28.14 -11.77
C PHE A 63 -6.34 -29.26 -10.71
N ARG A 64 -5.27 -30.07 -10.70
CA ARG A 64 -5.07 -31.08 -9.65
C ARG A 64 -4.85 -30.44 -8.27
N ARG A 65 -4.17 -29.28 -8.18
CA ARG A 65 -3.98 -28.55 -6.92
C ARG A 65 -5.26 -27.93 -6.40
N LEU A 66 -6.11 -27.42 -7.28
CA LEU A 66 -7.42 -26.84 -6.93
C LEU A 66 -8.42 -27.87 -6.34
N ARG A 67 -8.12 -29.16 -6.39
CA ARG A 67 -8.90 -30.19 -5.67
C ARG A 67 -8.67 -30.18 -4.16
N HIS A 68 -7.65 -29.49 -3.67
CA HIS A 68 -7.39 -29.35 -2.24
C HIS A 68 -8.06 -28.08 -1.68
N PRO A 69 -8.56 -28.12 -0.42
CA PRO A 69 -9.38 -27.02 0.11
C PRO A 69 -8.64 -25.67 0.16
N LEU A 70 -7.42 -25.60 0.68
CA LEU A 70 -6.70 -24.32 0.80
C LEU A 70 -6.39 -23.64 -0.55
N PRO A 71 -5.84 -24.36 -1.58
CA PRO A 71 -5.68 -23.77 -2.92
C PRO A 71 -7.01 -23.34 -3.56
N LEU A 72 -8.08 -24.14 -3.38
CA LEU A 72 -9.40 -23.80 -3.90
C LEU A 72 -9.93 -22.52 -3.25
N SER A 73 -9.87 -22.45 -1.92
CA SER A 73 -10.29 -21.25 -1.18
C SER A 73 -9.51 -20.00 -1.61
N PHE A 74 -8.18 -20.08 -1.75
CA PHE A 74 -7.39 -18.96 -2.25
C PHE A 74 -7.82 -18.54 -3.66
N PHE A 75 -8.06 -19.50 -4.55
CA PHE A 75 -8.53 -19.19 -5.91
C PHE A 75 -9.92 -18.52 -5.89
N THR A 76 -10.84 -19.00 -5.07
CA THR A 76 -12.18 -18.40 -4.91
C THR A 76 -12.07 -16.98 -4.35
N LEU A 77 -11.23 -16.75 -3.32
CA LEU A 77 -10.96 -15.42 -2.79
C LEU A 77 -10.38 -14.50 -3.88
N ALA A 78 -9.42 -14.97 -4.68
CA ALA A 78 -8.86 -14.21 -5.78
C ALA A 78 -9.92 -13.83 -6.85
N VAL A 79 -10.84 -14.73 -7.18
CA VAL A 79 -11.96 -14.43 -8.08
C VAL A 79 -12.87 -13.35 -7.48
N LEU A 80 -13.20 -13.44 -6.20
CA LEU A 80 -14.04 -12.44 -5.52
C LEU A 80 -13.35 -11.07 -5.46
N ILE A 81 -12.04 -11.03 -5.18
CA ILE A 81 -11.25 -9.80 -5.22
C ILE A 81 -11.29 -9.17 -6.62
N PHE A 82 -11.08 -9.99 -7.65
CA PHE A 82 -11.12 -9.52 -9.04
C PHE A 82 -12.51 -8.94 -9.40
N ILE A 83 -13.58 -9.63 -9.03
CA ILE A 83 -14.96 -9.16 -9.24
C ILE A 83 -15.16 -7.82 -8.52
N GLY A 84 -14.77 -7.71 -7.25
CA GLY A 84 -14.85 -6.47 -6.47
C GLY A 84 -14.08 -5.33 -7.14
N GLY A 85 -12.83 -5.56 -7.57
CA GLY A 85 -12.01 -4.56 -8.25
C GLY A 85 -12.55 -4.10 -9.61
N VAL A 86 -13.24 -4.99 -10.35
CA VAL A 86 -13.89 -4.64 -11.62
C VAL A 86 -15.18 -3.82 -11.40
N ILE A 87 -15.99 -4.21 -10.41
CA ILE A 87 -17.29 -3.55 -10.13
C ILE A 87 -17.08 -2.17 -9.51
N TYR A 88 -16.19 -2.06 -8.52
CA TYR A 88 -16.02 -0.84 -7.74
C TYR A 88 -14.81 -0.03 -8.20
N PRO A 89 -14.93 1.30 -8.33
CA PRO A 89 -13.78 2.18 -8.52
C PRO A 89 -12.90 2.20 -7.26
N PRO A 90 -11.67 2.73 -7.34
CA PRO A 90 -10.84 2.96 -6.17
C PRO A 90 -11.56 3.84 -5.13
N THR A 91 -11.51 3.40 -3.86
CA THR A 91 -12.06 4.12 -2.71
C THR A 91 -11.01 4.34 -1.62
N ASN A 92 -9.80 3.85 -1.85
CA ASN A 92 -8.68 4.02 -0.93
C ASN A 92 -8.35 5.50 -0.74
N PHE A 93 -8.25 5.91 0.53
CA PHE A 93 -8.04 7.30 0.88
C PHE A 93 -6.71 7.84 0.32
N MET A 94 -5.61 7.09 0.49
CA MET A 94 -4.30 7.52 0.00
C MET A 94 -4.23 7.57 -1.52
N ALA A 95 -4.86 6.59 -2.21
CA ALA A 95 -4.93 6.57 -3.66
C ALA A 95 -5.60 7.83 -4.22
N LEU A 96 -6.70 8.26 -3.61
CA LEU A 96 -7.49 9.41 -4.08
C LEU A 96 -6.95 10.76 -3.59
N THR A 97 -6.22 10.79 -2.46
CA THR A 97 -5.66 12.03 -1.92
C THR A 97 -4.36 12.42 -2.60
N TYR A 98 -3.43 11.48 -2.83
CA TYR A 98 -2.14 11.86 -3.39
C TYR A 98 -1.58 10.94 -4.49
N HIS A 99 -1.83 9.61 -4.49
CA HIS A 99 -1.23 8.73 -5.50
C HIS A 99 -1.74 9.04 -6.92
N ILE A 100 -3.05 9.03 -7.13
CA ILE A 100 -3.64 9.32 -8.45
C ILE A 100 -3.51 10.80 -8.81
N PRO A 101 -3.86 11.75 -7.91
CA PRO A 101 -3.75 13.17 -8.22
C PRO A 101 -2.35 13.62 -8.64
N ARG A 102 -1.29 13.19 -7.96
CA ARG A 102 0.07 13.60 -8.36
C ARG A 102 0.47 13.12 -9.75
N VAL A 103 0.02 11.92 -10.16
CA VAL A 103 0.25 11.44 -11.53
C VAL A 103 -0.52 12.29 -12.54
N LEU A 104 -1.74 12.69 -12.22
CA LEU A 104 -2.51 13.60 -13.07
C LEU A 104 -1.82 14.96 -13.22
N GLN A 105 -1.21 15.50 -12.15
CA GLN A 105 -0.39 16.71 -12.20
C GLN A 105 0.81 16.53 -13.14
N TRP A 106 1.58 15.44 -13.02
CA TRP A 106 2.73 15.17 -13.85
C TRP A 106 2.35 14.96 -15.33
N LEU A 107 1.28 14.23 -15.61
CA LEU A 107 0.77 14.02 -16.96
C LEU A 107 0.26 15.32 -17.59
N ALA A 108 -0.36 16.20 -16.80
CA ALA A 108 -0.81 17.51 -17.26
C ALA A 108 0.35 18.45 -17.57
N ALA A 109 1.45 18.38 -16.82
CA ALA A 109 2.67 19.15 -17.03
C ALA A 109 3.59 18.54 -18.11
N GLY A 110 3.45 17.24 -18.42
CA GLY A 110 4.35 16.50 -19.29
C GLY A 110 5.66 16.06 -18.63
N HIS A 111 5.88 16.36 -17.36
CA HIS A 111 7.06 16.00 -16.57
C HIS A 111 6.75 15.95 -15.08
N TRP A 112 7.58 15.24 -14.33
CA TRP A 112 7.58 15.30 -12.87
C TRP A 112 8.06 16.67 -12.41
N HIS A 113 7.39 17.25 -11.43
CA HIS A 113 7.77 18.50 -10.80
C HIS A 113 7.35 18.47 -9.33
N TRP A 114 7.99 19.31 -8.52
CA TRP A 114 7.56 19.55 -7.16
C TRP A 114 6.26 20.36 -7.17
N ILE A 115 5.18 19.77 -6.67
CA ILE A 115 3.84 20.36 -6.74
C ILE A 115 3.69 21.39 -5.61
N HIS A 116 3.25 22.60 -5.95
CA HIS A 116 2.89 23.62 -4.95
C HIS A 116 1.53 23.26 -4.35
N THR A 117 1.50 22.67 -3.13
CA THR A 117 0.29 22.09 -2.54
C THR A 117 0.39 21.97 -1.03
N SER A 118 -0.76 22.06 -0.35
CA SER A 118 -0.91 21.68 1.05
C SER A 118 -0.83 20.16 1.29
N ILE A 119 -1.07 19.34 0.24
CA ILE A 119 -1.00 17.88 0.28
C ILE A 119 0.45 17.44 0.05
N VAL A 120 1.32 17.72 0.99
CA VAL A 120 2.78 17.55 0.85
C VAL A 120 3.21 16.13 0.50
N ARG A 121 2.37 15.12 0.82
CA ARG A 121 2.60 13.70 0.46
C ARG A 121 2.69 13.47 -1.04
N MET A 122 2.13 14.35 -1.88
CA MET A 122 2.30 14.31 -3.33
C MET A 122 3.76 14.45 -3.76
N ASN A 123 4.60 15.05 -2.93
CA ASN A 123 5.98 15.37 -3.26
C ASN A 123 6.98 14.38 -2.67
N TYR A 124 6.95 14.16 -1.35
CA TYR A 124 8.05 13.52 -0.64
C TYR A 124 7.98 11.99 -0.56
N THR A 125 6.83 11.39 -0.85
CA THR A 125 6.67 9.93 -0.76
C THR A 125 7.23 9.22 -2.00
N GLY A 126 7.61 7.94 -1.84
CA GLY A 126 8.05 7.11 -2.97
C GLY A 126 7.06 7.08 -4.13
N CYS A 127 7.53 6.92 -5.36
CA CYS A 127 6.69 7.07 -6.56
C CYS A 127 6.79 5.93 -7.59
N ASP A 128 7.44 4.80 -7.26
CA ASP A 128 7.58 3.70 -8.22
C ASP A 128 6.25 3.06 -8.60
N PHE A 129 5.31 3.02 -7.65
CA PHE A 129 3.96 2.54 -7.94
C PHE A 129 3.23 3.45 -8.93
N GLU A 130 3.43 4.75 -8.82
CA GLU A 130 2.86 5.76 -9.71
C GLU A 130 3.38 5.62 -11.14
N TRP A 131 4.67 5.37 -11.30
CA TRP A 131 5.25 5.13 -12.63
C TRP A 131 4.67 3.87 -13.30
N LEU A 132 4.23 2.88 -12.52
CA LEU A 132 3.55 1.70 -13.06
C LEU A 132 2.17 2.00 -13.61
N PHE A 133 1.38 2.86 -12.94
CA PHE A 133 0.02 3.14 -13.39
C PHE A 133 -0.14 4.43 -14.20
N ALA A 134 0.88 5.30 -14.25
CA ALA A 134 0.84 6.51 -15.09
C ALA A 134 0.45 6.20 -16.55
N PRO A 135 1.05 5.21 -17.23
CA PRO A 135 0.60 4.85 -18.57
C PRO A 135 -0.83 4.29 -18.60
N LEU A 136 -1.29 3.59 -17.57
CA LEU A 136 -2.68 3.09 -17.51
C LEU A 136 -3.66 4.27 -17.51
N LEU A 137 -3.46 5.27 -16.64
CA LEU A 137 -4.29 6.48 -16.63
C LEU A 137 -4.26 7.22 -17.96
N LEU A 138 -3.06 7.37 -18.55
CA LEU A 138 -2.86 8.11 -19.79
C LEU A 138 -3.58 7.48 -21.00
N PHE A 139 -3.54 6.14 -21.12
CA PHE A 139 -4.13 5.45 -22.27
C PHE A 139 -5.61 5.14 -22.06
N THR A 140 -6.01 4.74 -20.86
CA THR A 140 -7.42 4.34 -20.58
C THR A 140 -8.30 5.52 -20.21
N LYS A 141 -7.73 6.64 -19.76
CA LYS A 141 -8.44 7.77 -19.13
C LYS A 141 -9.37 7.28 -17.99
N SER A 142 -8.93 6.29 -17.24
CA SER A 142 -9.69 5.65 -16.16
C SER A 142 -8.75 5.11 -15.10
N ASP A 143 -9.17 5.18 -13.85
CA ASP A 143 -8.51 4.62 -12.67
C ASP A 143 -8.86 3.14 -12.43
N ARG A 144 -9.88 2.64 -13.14
CA ARG A 144 -10.47 1.30 -12.96
C ARG A 144 -9.48 0.14 -13.10
N ALA A 145 -8.40 0.31 -13.87
CA ALA A 145 -7.43 -0.75 -14.13
C ALA A 145 -6.27 -0.79 -13.12
N ILE A 146 -6.13 0.20 -12.24
CA ILE A 146 -4.97 0.32 -11.34
C ILE A 146 -4.87 -0.87 -10.38
N PHE A 147 -5.99 -1.37 -9.87
CA PHE A 147 -6.01 -2.53 -8.96
C PHE A 147 -5.34 -3.79 -9.55
N LEU A 148 -5.29 -3.92 -10.88
CA LEU A 148 -4.67 -5.08 -11.53
C LEU A 148 -3.19 -5.25 -11.15
N LEU A 149 -2.48 -4.16 -10.84
CA LEU A 149 -1.07 -4.20 -10.41
C LEU A 149 -0.93 -4.95 -9.08
N ASN A 150 -1.79 -4.62 -8.12
CA ASN A 150 -1.85 -5.33 -6.84
C ASN A 150 -2.40 -6.75 -6.99
N PHE A 151 -3.40 -6.93 -7.82
CA PHE A 151 -4.01 -8.24 -8.06
C PHE A 151 -2.99 -9.25 -8.63
N PHE A 152 -2.21 -8.86 -9.65
CA PHE A 152 -1.17 -9.73 -10.20
C PHE A 152 -0.05 -10.01 -9.17
N SER A 153 0.34 -9.02 -8.37
CA SER A 153 1.29 -9.20 -7.27
C SER A 153 0.75 -10.18 -6.23
N PHE A 154 -0.52 -10.06 -5.84
CA PHE A 154 -1.20 -10.98 -4.93
C PHE A 154 -1.22 -12.43 -5.43
N LEU A 155 -1.51 -12.65 -6.71
CA LEU A 155 -1.51 -14.01 -7.30
C LEU A 155 -0.13 -14.70 -7.22
N MET A 156 0.95 -13.93 -7.14
CA MET A 156 2.32 -14.47 -7.04
C MET A 156 2.75 -14.71 -5.59
N LEU A 157 2.07 -14.13 -4.59
CA LEU A 157 2.43 -14.27 -3.17
C LEU A 157 2.55 -15.73 -2.71
N PRO A 158 1.60 -16.65 -2.98
CA PRO A 158 1.71 -18.03 -2.50
C PRO A 158 3.02 -18.70 -2.92
N GLY A 159 3.43 -18.50 -4.15
CA GLY A 159 4.66 -19.09 -4.67
C GLY A 159 5.92 -18.52 -4.04
N LEU A 160 5.97 -17.22 -3.80
CA LEU A 160 7.07 -16.55 -3.12
C LEU A 160 7.13 -16.95 -1.65
N VAL A 161 6.00 -16.96 -0.94
CA VAL A 161 5.92 -17.41 0.45
C VAL A 161 6.45 -18.83 0.59
N PHE A 162 6.03 -19.76 -0.27
CA PHE A 162 6.55 -21.13 -0.25
C PHE A 162 8.07 -21.17 -0.46
N SER A 163 8.57 -20.42 -1.43
CA SER A 163 10.00 -20.40 -1.78
C SER A 163 10.84 -19.82 -0.64
N VAL A 164 10.45 -18.65 -0.11
CA VAL A 164 11.16 -17.98 0.99
C VAL A 164 11.13 -18.85 2.26
N PHE A 165 9.96 -19.36 2.66
CA PHE A 165 9.81 -20.17 3.87
C PHE A 165 10.70 -21.42 3.82
N THR A 166 10.64 -22.18 2.72
CA THR A 166 11.47 -23.38 2.59
C THR A 166 12.96 -23.08 2.56
N ARG A 167 13.38 -21.95 2.01
CA ARG A 167 14.78 -21.51 1.99
C ARG A 167 15.26 -21.03 3.35
N PHE A 168 14.38 -20.41 4.14
CA PHE A 168 14.63 -20.08 5.54
C PHE A 168 14.58 -21.29 6.49
N GLY A 169 14.37 -22.50 5.98
CA GLY A 169 14.39 -23.73 6.78
C GLY A 169 13.04 -24.15 7.35
N VAL A 170 11.95 -23.50 7.00
CA VAL A 170 10.61 -23.98 7.32
C VAL A 170 10.34 -25.28 6.55
N HIS A 171 9.87 -26.30 7.26
CA HIS A 171 9.63 -27.61 6.63
C HIS A 171 8.61 -27.50 5.47
N PRO A 172 8.83 -28.16 4.31
CA PRO A 172 8.00 -27.99 3.11
C PRO A 172 6.50 -28.26 3.31
N ARG A 173 6.11 -29.10 4.27
CA ARG A 173 4.69 -29.30 4.61
C ARG A 173 4.07 -28.09 5.30
N VAL A 174 4.81 -27.47 6.23
CA VAL A 174 4.40 -26.24 6.92
C VAL A 174 4.33 -25.08 5.91
N ALA A 175 5.40 -24.89 5.13
CA ALA A 175 5.43 -23.87 4.09
C ALA A 175 4.28 -24.02 3.08
N ARG A 176 3.87 -25.27 2.77
CA ARG A 176 2.77 -25.57 1.85
C ARG A 176 1.39 -25.20 2.41
N ALA A 177 1.20 -25.27 3.70
CA ALA A 177 -0.02 -24.80 4.36
C ALA A 177 -0.04 -23.26 4.41
N TRP A 178 1.02 -22.66 4.91
CA TRP A 178 1.12 -21.22 5.11
C TRP A 178 1.22 -20.40 3.82
N MET A 179 1.67 -20.98 2.71
CA MET A 179 1.66 -20.27 1.43
C MET A 179 0.25 -19.88 0.95
N TRP A 180 -0.78 -20.59 1.41
CA TRP A 180 -2.16 -20.29 1.09
C TRP A 180 -2.85 -19.47 2.19
N LEU A 181 -2.45 -19.67 3.45
CA LEU A 181 -3.06 -19.00 4.61
C LEU A 181 -2.54 -17.56 4.79
N LEU A 182 -1.24 -17.31 4.62
CA LEU A 182 -0.69 -15.98 4.81
C LEU A 182 -1.34 -14.94 3.87
N PRO A 183 -1.51 -15.21 2.55
CA PRO A 183 -2.19 -14.28 1.66
C PRO A 183 -3.68 -14.08 1.96
N THR A 184 -4.31 -14.88 2.84
CA THR A 184 -5.68 -14.63 3.31
C THR A 184 -5.73 -13.61 4.46
N GLY A 185 -4.61 -13.05 4.85
CA GLY A 185 -4.57 -11.90 5.77
C GLY A 185 -5.31 -10.71 5.19
N TYR A 186 -6.02 -9.97 6.04
CA TYR A 186 -6.94 -8.91 5.62
C TYR A 186 -6.26 -7.87 4.75
N ILE A 187 -5.06 -7.41 5.14
CA ILE A 187 -4.27 -6.47 4.35
C ILE A 187 -4.04 -6.95 2.91
N PHE A 188 -3.67 -8.21 2.70
CA PHE A 188 -3.41 -8.73 1.37
C PHE A 188 -4.67 -8.88 0.52
N LEU A 189 -5.79 -9.29 1.15
CA LEU A 189 -7.08 -9.44 0.47
C LEU A 189 -7.64 -8.09 0.03
N LEU A 190 -7.66 -7.12 0.95
CA LEU A 190 -8.24 -5.81 0.71
C LEU A 190 -7.38 -5.01 -0.28
N GLN A 191 -6.06 -5.05 -0.11
CA GLN A 191 -5.13 -4.35 -0.98
C GLN A 191 -5.05 -4.95 -2.39
N ALA A 192 -5.30 -6.25 -2.57
CA ALA A 192 -5.27 -6.88 -3.90
C ALA A 192 -6.33 -6.33 -4.86
N GLY A 193 -7.43 -5.77 -4.35
CA GLY A 193 -8.44 -5.07 -5.16
C GLY A 193 -8.30 -3.54 -5.15
N SER A 194 -7.28 -2.99 -4.49
CA SER A 194 -7.07 -1.56 -4.25
C SER A 194 -6.10 -0.92 -5.23
N ALA A 195 -6.10 0.41 -5.26
CA ALA A 195 -5.14 1.24 -5.99
C ALA A 195 -4.00 1.78 -5.09
N ASP A 196 -3.76 1.20 -3.92
CA ASP A 196 -2.65 1.54 -3.02
C ASP A 196 -1.44 0.61 -3.26
N ASN A 197 -0.31 0.86 -2.59
CA ASN A 197 0.98 0.23 -2.86
C ASN A 197 1.41 -0.89 -1.87
N ASP A 198 0.55 -1.29 -0.92
CA ASP A 198 0.91 -2.21 0.17
C ASP A 198 1.13 -3.66 -0.31
N ALA A 199 0.25 -4.19 -1.14
CA ALA A 199 0.35 -5.58 -1.62
C ALA A 199 1.55 -5.77 -2.56
N ILE A 200 1.81 -4.83 -3.46
CA ILE A 200 2.94 -4.89 -4.38
C ILE A 200 4.28 -4.73 -3.62
N SER A 201 4.32 -3.93 -2.56
CA SER A 201 5.53 -3.81 -1.72
C SER A 201 5.87 -5.12 -1.00
N ALA A 202 4.86 -5.87 -0.51
CA ALA A 202 5.07 -7.20 0.06
C ALA A 202 5.58 -8.21 -0.97
N PHE A 203 5.11 -8.11 -2.22
CA PHE A 203 5.66 -8.90 -3.33
C PHE A 203 7.14 -8.59 -3.54
N TYR A 204 7.55 -7.31 -3.60
CA TYR A 204 8.96 -6.94 -3.79
C TYR A 204 9.84 -7.40 -2.62
N ALA A 205 9.37 -7.28 -1.37
CA ALA A 205 10.09 -7.74 -0.20
C ALA A 205 10.37 -9.26 -0.25
N LEU A 206 9.35 -10.06 -0.57
CA LEU A 206 9.50 -11.50 -0.75
C LEU A 206 10.42 -11.85 -1.93
N ALA A 207 10.29 -11.15 -3.05
CA ALA A 207 11.11 -11.38 -4.23
C ALA A 207 12.59 -11.06 -3.95
N ALA A 208 12.88 -9.92 -3.30
CA ALA A 208 14.22 -9.53 -2.90
C ALA A 208 14.92 -10.61 -2.07
N ILE A 209 14.23 -11.11 -1.06
CA ILE A 209 14.75 -12.16 -0.17
C ILE A 209 14.83 -13.53 -0.89
N ASP A 210 13.86 -13.90 -1.72
CA ASP A 210 13.88 -15.18 -2.46
C ASP A 210 15.08 -15.25 -3.40
N PHE A 211 15.34 -14.20 -4.15
CA PHE A 211 16.45 -14.13 -5.08
C PHE A 211 17.80 -14.07 -4.34
N ALA A 212 17.91 -13.33 -3.22
CA ALA A 212 19.13 -13.36 -2.40
C ALA A 212 19.43 -14.77 -1.86
N LEU A 213 18.42 -15.48 -1.37
CA LEU A 213 18.55 -16.85 -0.88
C LEU A 213 18.87 -17.87 -2.00
N ARG A 214 18.42 -17.61 -3.25
CA ARG A 214 18.77 -18.43 -4.42
C ARG A 214 20.23 -18.25 -4.78
N ALA A 215 20.68 -17.02 -4.86
CA ALA A 215 22.06 -16.69 -5.18
C ALA A 215 23.05 -17.37 -4.21
N GLY A 216 22.74 -17.42 -2.91
CA GLY A 216 23.57 -18.07 -1.89
C GLY A 216 23.64 -19.60 -1.94
N LYS A 217 22.64 -20.26 -2.53
CA LYS A 217 22.60 -21.73 -2.64
C LYS A 217 23.20 -22.27 -3.94
N SER A 218 23.27 -21.43 -4.96
CA SER A 218 23.74 -21.84 -6.30
C SER A 218 25.27 -21.76 -6.38
N GLY A 219 25.96 -22.77 -5.88
CA GLY A 219 27.43 -22.85 -5.93
C GLY A 219 28.03 -22.95 -7.35
N ARG A 220 27.30 -22.63 -8.41
CA ARG A 220 27.75 -22.72 -9.81
C ARG A 220 27.32 -21.48 -10.63
N GLY A 221 28.21 -20.50 -10.74
CA GLY A 221 28.37 -19.62 -11.89
C GLY A 221 27.25 -18.60 -12.20
N GLN A 222 26.79 -18.58 -13.43
CA GLN A 222 25.92 -17.51 -13.99
C GLN A 222 24.52 -17.41 -13.42
N THR A 223 23.87 -18.50 -12.99
CA THR A 223 22.55 -18.49 -12.38
C THR A 223 22.52 -17.74 -11.05
N SER A 224 23.60 -17.79 -10.31
CA SER A 224 23.79 -17.08 -9.04
C SER A 224 23.84 -15.56 -9.23
N LEU A 225 24.51 -15.08 -10.27
CA LEU A 225 24.66 -13.65 -10.55
C LEU A 225 23.34 -13.02 -11.01
N SER A 226 22.60 -13.69 -11.90
CA SER A 226 21.28 -13.23 -12.34
C SER A 226 20.28 -13.13 -11.17
N ASP A 227 20.26 -14.12 -10.28
CA ASP A 227 19.42 -14.06 -9.08
C ASP A 227 19.80 -12.87 -8.18
N LEU A 228 21.11 -12.59 -8.05
CA LEU A 228 21.58 -11.46 -7.26
C LEU A 228 21.16 -10.11 -7.86
N TRP A 229 21.21 -9.96 -9.17
CA TRP A 229 20.71 -8.74 -9.86
C TRP A 229 19.20 -8.57 -9.68
N HIS A 230 18.40 -9.63 -9.79
CA HIS A 230 16.97 -9.54 -9.52
C HIS A 230 16.67 -9.19 -8.05
N SER A 231 17.49 -9.69 -7.12
CA SER A 231 17.39 -9.34 -5.71
C SER A 231 17.65 -7.83 -5.48
N ILE A 232 18.68 -7.27 -6.11
CA ILE A 232 19.00 -5.83 -6.06
C ILE A 232 17.85 -5.00 -6.62
N LEU A 233 17.34 -5.34 -7.81
CA LEU A 233 16.22 -4.62 -8.43
C LEU A 233 14.94 -4.73 -7.61
N ALA A 234 14.62 -5.90 -7.06
CA ALA A 234 13.43 -6.04 -6.22
C ALA A 234 13.53 -5.23 -4.92
N THR A 235 14.73 -5.12 -4.35
CA THR A 235 15.00 -4.28 -3.16
C THR A 235 14.89 -2.80 -3.48
N ALA A 236 15.38 -2.37 -4.64
CA ALA A 236 15.24 -1.01 -5.11
C ALA A 236 13.75 -0.63 -5.27
N LEU A 237 13.00 -1.45 -6.01
CA LEU A 237 11.55 -1.28 -6.20
C LEU A 237 10.76 -1.28 -4.89
N LEU A 238 11.18 -2.10 -3.90
CA LEU A 238 10.58 -2.10 -2.57
C LEU A 238 10.71 -0.72 -1.91
N THR A 239 11.91 -0.15 -1.89
CA THR A 239 12.18 1.14 -1.25
C THR A 239 11.57 2.30 -2.02
N GLY A 240 11.60 2.28 -3.35
CA GLY A 240 11.00 3.29 -4.21
C GLY A 240 9.47 3.30 -4.19
N THR A 241 8.86 2.13 -3.97
CA THR A 241 7.41 2.01 -3.78
C THR A 241 6.99 2.43 -2.36
N LYS A 242 7.75 2.01 -1.33
CA LYS A 242 7.37 2.20 0.07
C LYS A 242 8.58 2.44 0.96
N PRO A 243 8.97 3.72 1.20
CA PRO A 243 10.18 4.07 1.98
C PRO A 243 10.18 3.54 3.41
N VAL A 244 9.03 3.33 4.04
CA VAL A 244 8.94 2.70 5.38
C VAL A 244 9.52 1.27 5.41
N SER A 245 9.82 0.68 4.26
CA SER A 245 10.48 -0.62 4.11
C SER A 245 12.01 -0.55 4.18
N LEU A 246 12.62 0.64 4.29
CA LEU A 246 14.08 0.80 4.39
C LEU A 246 14.72 -0.07 5.48
N PRO A 247 14.14 -0.27 6.67
CA PRO A 247 14.71 -1.18 7.66
C PRO A 247 14.82 -2.64 7.18
N LEU A 248 14.03 -3.08 6.19
CA LEU A 248 14.14 -4.42 5.58
C LEU A 248 15.40 -4.59 4.72
N LEU A 249 16.17 -3.54 4.48
CA LEU A 249 17.51 -3.66 3.91
C LEU A 249 18.42 -4.48 4.83
N LEU A 250 18.20 -4.51 6.15
CA LEU A 250 19.01 -5.28 7.09
C LEU A 250 18.98 -6.79 6.79
N PRO A 251 17.85 -7.51 6.76
CA PRO A 251 17.82 -8.91 6.39
C PRO A 251 18.36 -9.17 4.97
N TRP A 252 18.11 -8.26 4.05
CA TRP A 252 18.61 -8.37 2.68
C TRP A 252 20.14 -8.26 2.62
N LEU A 253 20.74 -7.28 3.28
CA LEU A 253 22.21 -7.09 3.34
C LEU A 253 22.90 -8.30 3.95
N ILE A 254 22.36 -8.88 5.04
CA ILE A 254 22.91 -10.09 5.66
C ILE A 254 23.00 -11.25 4.65
N LEU A 255 22.01 -11.38 3.76
CA LEU A 255 21.99 -12.44 2.75
C LEU A 255 22.89 -12.16 1.55
N VAL A 256 23.02 -10.90 1.15
CA VAL A 256 23.79 -10.50 -0.03
C VAL A 256 25.27 -10.36 0.27
N TRP A 257 25.63 -9.96 1.50
CA TRP A 257 27.00 -9.68 1.92
C TRP A 257 28.01 -10.79 1.54
N PRO A 258 27.77 -12.10 1.79
CA PRO A 258 28.70 -13.14 1.44
C PRO A 258 28.93 -13.31 -0.08
N GLN A 259 28.09 -12.66 -0.89
CA GLN A 259 28.05 -12.85 -2.35
C GLN A 259 28.55 -11.61 -3.11
N LEU A 260 28.97 -10.55 -2.41
CA LEU A 260 29.44 -9.30 -3.03
C LEU A 260 30.61 -9.53 -3.99
N HIS A 261 31.46 -10.54 -3.74
CA HIS A 261 32.58 -10.90 -4.63
C HIS A 261 32.12 -11.26 -6.05
N LEU A 262 30.90 -11.81 -6.22
CA LEU A 262 30.33 -12.12 -7.53
C LEU A 262 30.00 -10.84 -8.31
N LEU A 263 29.54 -9.79 -7.64
CA LEU A 263 29.25 -8.49 -8.23
C LEU A 263 30.55 -7.82 -8.73
N TRP A 264 31.61 -7.85 -7.93
CA TRP A 264 32.90 -7.30 -8.29
C TRP A 264 33.54 -8.05 -9.49
N ARG A 265 33.41 -9.36 -9.53
CA ARG A 265 33.94 -10.15 -10.66
C ARG A 265 33.27 -9.81 -12.00
N HIS A 266 32.01 -9.33 -11.96
CA HIS A 266 31.22 -8.93 -13.13
C HIS A 266 30.78 -7.47 -13.01
N TRP A 267 31.74 -6.60 -12.71
CA TRP A 267 31.46 -5.20 -12.33
C TRP A 267 30.73 -4.42 -13.40
N LEU A 268 31.06 -4.58 -14.69
CA LEU A 268 30.47 -3.77 -15.78
C LEU A 268 28.96 -4.03 -15.97
N PRO A 269 28.45 -5.27 -16.13
CA PRO A 269 27.01 -5.50 -16.18
C PRO A 269 26.34 -5.23 -14.82
N THR A 270 27.06 -5.41 -13.70
CA THR A 270 26.55 -5.06 -12.38
C THR A 270 26.34 -3.56 -12.22
N LEU A 271 27.22 -2.73 -12.78
CA LEU A 271 27.08 -1.28 -12.75
C LEU A 271 25.77 -0.82 -13.45
N ALA A 272 25.44 -1.42 -14.60
CA ALA A 272 24.18 -1.14 -15.28
C ALA A 272 22.96 -1.48 -14.41
N VAL A 273 23.00 -2.63 -13.72
CA VAL A 273 21.93 -3.02 -12.79
C VAL A 273 21.87 -2.08 -11.57
N LEU A 274 23.02 -1.64 -11.04
CA LEU A 274 23.06 -0.70 -9.91
C LEU A 274 22.53 0.67 -10.31
N VAL A 275 22.85 1.19 -11.49
CA VAL A 275 22.30 2.45 -12.00
C VAL A 275 20.77 2.33 -12.12
N LEU A 276 20.28 1.24 -12.71
CA LEU A 276 18.84 1.00 -12.79
C LEU A 276 18.20 0.88 -11.39
N ALA A 277 18.87 0.20 -10.45
CA ALA A 277 18.40 0.07 -9.07
C ALA A 277 18.36 1.42 -8.34
N VAL A 278 19.35 2.30 -8.53
CA VAL A 278 19.33 3.65 -7.95
C VAL A 278 18.14 4.44 -8.47
N VAL A 279 17.87 4.40 -9.78
CA VAL A 279 16.72 5.07 -10.41
C VAL A 279 15.39 4.48 -9.92
N ALA A 280 15.33 3.17 -9.72
CA ALA A 280 14.14 2.45 -9.25
C ALA A 280 14.10 2.31 -7.71
N SER A 281 14.79 3.16 -6.97
CA SER A 281 14.75 3.18 -5.52
C SER A 281 14.15 4.49 -5.01
N PHE A 282 14.05 4.62 -3.70
CA PHE A 282 13.66 5.89 -3.09
C PHE A 282 14.66 7.03 -3.32
N PHE A 283 15.88 6.74 -3.78
CA PHE A 283 16.96 7.72 -3.89
C PHE A 283 16.62 8.96 -4.75
N PRO A 284 15.97 8.86 -5.93
CA PRO A 284 15.59 10.07 -6.70
C PRO A 284 14.69 11.01 -5.89
N ILE A 285 13.68 10.48 -5.23
CA ILE A 285 12.78 11.28 -4.38
C ILE A 285 13.51 11.79 -3.14
N ALA A 286 14.34 10.99 -2.50
CA ALA A 286 15.15 11.43 -1.34
C ALA A 286 16.07 12.60 -1.71
N LEU A 287 16.66 12.57 -2.91
CA LEU A 287 17.47 13.69 -3.41
C LEU A 287 16.61 14.96 -3.61
N MET A 288 15.42 14.83 -4.22
CA MET A 288 14.50 15.96 -4.39
C MET A 288 14.03 16.50 -3.03
N ASN A 289 13.72 15.62 -2.08
CA ASN A 289 13.40 16.01 -0.70
C ASN A 289 14.53 16.82 -0.08
N LYS A 290 15.78 16.35 -0.20
CA LYS A 290 16.94 17.08 0.32
C LYS A 290 17.09 18.46 -0.32
N LEU A 291 16.82 18.59 -1.61
CA LEU A 291 16.93 19.86 -2.35
C LEU A 291 15.80 20.84 -2.00
N HIS A 292 14.56 20.36 -1.81
CA HIS A 292 13.39 21.22 -1.59
C HIS A 292 13.08 21.50 -0.12
N CYS A 293 13.33 20.56 0.79
CA CYS A 293 12.99 20.71 2.20
C CYS A 293 14.15 20.42 3.19
N GLY A 294 15.37 20.18 2.67
CA GLY A 294 16.55 19.97 3.52
C GLY A 294 16.62 18.63 4.23
N ASP A 295 15.61 17.77 4.07
CA ASP A 295 15.46 16.47 4.73
C ASP A 295 15.39 15.35 3.69
N TRP A 296 16.16 14.25 3.86
CA TRP A 296 16.18 13.13 2.92
C TRP A 296 14.86 12.35 2.88
N MET A 297 14.15 12.27 4.01
CA MET A 297 12.85 11.58 4.09
C MET A 297 11.69 12.48 3.71
N GLY A 298 11.87 13.81 3.76
CA GLY A 298 10.84 14.79 3.47
C GLY A 298 9.78 14.92 4.55
N THR A 299 9.94 14.24 5.69
CA THR A 299 8.96 14.23 6.79
C THR A 299 8.88 15.57 7.53
N SER A 300 9.90 16.42 7.40
CA SER A 300 9.95 17.75 8.02
C SER A 300 8.87 18.70 7.53
N ILE A 301 8.31 18.49 6.33
CA ILE A 301 7.23 19.33 5.78
C ILE A 301 5.83 18.78 6.08
N GLU A 302 5.72 17.61 6.71
CA GLU A 302 4.41 17.04 7.07
C GLU A 302 3.80 17.86 8.20
N PRO A 303 2.54 18.33 8.07
CA PRO A 303 1.88 19.16 9.10
C PRO A 303 1.70 18.43 10.43
N THR A 304 1.61 17.09 10.39
CA THR A 304 1.59 16.24 11.58
C THR A 304 2.91 15.51 11.68
N SER A 305 3.59 15.62 12.84
CA SER A 305 4.88 14.90 13.03
C SER A 305 4.68 13.40 12.86
N VAL A 306 5.36 12.83 11.88
CA VAL A 306 5.36 11.38 11.62
C VAL A 306 6.59 10.70 12.21
N ASP A 307 7.50 11.46 12.82
CA ASP A 307 8.71 10.98 13.48
C ASP A 307 8.59 11.12 15.00
N LEU A 308 8.75 10.01 15.71
CA LEU A 308 8.76 9.98 17.16
C LEU A 308 10.16 10.26 17.70
N HIS A 309 10.25 11.18 18.67
CA HIS A 309 11.50 11.52 19.32
C HIS A 309 11.92 10.50 20.38
N ASN A 310 10.96 9.83 21.03
CA ASN A 310 11.23 8.82 22.05
C ASN A 310 11.09 7.42 21.50
N PRO A 311 12.19 6.68 21.23
CA PRO A 311 12.15 5.34 20.64
C PRO A 311 11.41 4.30 21.50
N LEU A 312 11.51 4.38 22.83
CA LEU A 312 10.86 3.42 23.72
C LEU A 312 9.34 3.60 23.71
N LEU A 313 8.89 4.85 23.71
CA LEU A 313 7.49 5.19 23.56
C LEU A 313 6.97 4.74 22.19
N GLY A 314 7.76 4.97 21.13
CA GLY A 314 7.44 4.48 19.80
C GLY A 314 7.26 2.98 19.73
N ILE A 315 8.18 2.19 20.28
CA ILE A 315 8.08 0.72 20.34
C ILE A 315 6.85 0.29 21.12
N GLY A 316 6.57 0.93 22.27
CA GLY A 316 5.40 0.59 23.09
C GLY A 316 4.08 0.92 22.39
N GLY A 317 3.91 2.15 21.91
CA GLY A 317 2.69 2.63 21.26
C GLY A 317 2.39 1.91 19.96
N ASN A 318 3.36 1.88 19.03
CA ASN A 318 3.19 1.15 17.76
C ASN A 318 3.02 -0.36 17.99
N GLY A 319 3.71 -0.95 18.98
CA GLY A 319 3.53 -2.35 19.35
C GLY A 319 2.11 -2.65 19.82
N PHE A 320 1.52 -1.75 20.60
CA PHE A 320 0.14 -1.87 21.06
C PHE A 320 -0.85 -1.74 19.89
N GLU A 321 -0.70 -0.73 19.03
CA GLU A 321 -1.54 -0.57 17.83
C GLU A 321 -1.44 -1.78 16.89
N LEU A 322 -0.22 -2.28 16.65
CA LEU A 322 -0.02 -3.48 15.85
C LEU A 322 -0.75 -4.69 16.41
N LEU A 323 -0.77 -4.87 17.74
CA LEU A 323 -1.54 -5.95 18.37
C LEU A 323 -3.04 -5.72 18.17
N GLN A 324 -3.52 -4.52 18.40
CA GLN A 324 -4.94 -4.15 18.28
C GLN A 324 -5.45 -4.35 16.86
N ASP A 325 -4.78 -3.82 15.86
CA ASP A 325 -5.17 -3.91 14.45
C ASP A 325 -5.09 -5.35 13.91
N ASN A 326 -4.04 -6.10 14.30
CA ASN A 326 -3.86 -7.49 13.86
C ASN A 326 -4.78 -8.48 14.58
N LEU A 327 -5.35 -8.12 15.73
CA LEU A 327 -6.32 -8.92 16.46
C LEU A 327 -7.76 -8.40 16.29
N ALA A 328 -7.98 -7.34 15.52
CA ALA A 328 -9.31 -6.86 15.22
C ALA A 328 -10.14 -7.94 14.49
N PRO A 329 -11.35 -8.24 14.98
CA PRO A 329 -12.22 -9.21 14.31
C PRO A 329 -12.78 -8.62 12.99
N PRO A 330 -13.27 -9.49 12.08
CA PRO A 330 -13.81 -9.02 10.80
C PRO A 330 -15.10 -8.20 10.91
N LEU A 331 -15.76 -8.29 12.05
CA LEU A 331 -16.94 -7.50 12.45
C LEU A 331 -16.78 -7.13 13.91
N PHE A 332 -16.70 -5.83 14.21
CA PHE A 332 -16.50 -5.33 15.56
C PHE A 332 -17.50 -4.21 15.90
N PRO A 333 -18.79 -4.53 16.07
CA PRO A 333 -19.84 -3.52 16.33
C PRO A 333 -19.66 -2.75 17.64
N TRP A 334 -18.78 -3.24 18.54
CA TRP A 334 -18.47 -2.61 19.82
C TRP A 334 -17.13 -1.85 19.81
N SER A 335 -16.54 -1.60 18.65
CA SER A 335 -15.24 -0.92 18.53
C SER A 335 -15.21 0.39 19.32
N GLN A 336 -16.25 1.22 19.22
CA GLN A 336 -16.33 2.49 19.96
C GLN A 336 -16.29 2.31 21.49
N LYS A 337 -16.93 1.25 22.03
CA LYS A 337 -16.82 0.95 23.46
C LYS A 337 -15.41 0.48 23.82
N TRP A 338 -14.83 -0.34 22.97
CA TRP A 338 -13.45 -0.79 23.11
C TRP A 338 -12.48 0.40 23.12
N ASP A 339 -12.58 1.28 22.15
CA ASP A 339 -11.72 2.46 22.05
C ASP A 339 -11.84 3.38 23.28
N ASN A 340 -13.05 3.57 23.80
CA ASN A 340 -13.28 4.32 25.02
C ASN A 340 -12.65 3.67 26.27
N GLU A 341 -12.67 2.34 26.37
CA GLU A 341 -11.99 1.64 27.47
C GLU A 341 -10.47 1.69 27.29
N VAL A 342 -9.97 1.45 26.09
CA VAL A 342 -8.53 1.56 25.76
C VAL A 342 -8.01 2.96 26.09
N ALA A 343 -8.74 4.01 25.72
CA ALA A 343 -8.35 5.39 26.01
C ALA A 343 -8.14 5.69 27.50
N ARG A 344 -8.79 4.93 28.40
CA ARG A 344 -8.60 5.06 29.86
C ARG A 344 -7.29 4.50 30.36
N PHE A 345 -6.74 3.51 29.64
CA PHE A 345 -5.51 2.82 30.04
C PHE A 345 -4.26 3.35 29.33
N ILE A 346 -4.45 4.09 28.23
CA ILE A 346 -3.32 4.64 27.47
C ILE A 346 -2.69 5.80 28.26
N PRO A 347 -1.37 5.79 28.48
CA PRO A 347 -0.68 6.88 29.13
C PRO A 347 -0.86 8.21 28.38
N SER A 348 -1.12 9.30 29.09
CA SER A 348 -1.31 10.63 28.50
C SER A 348 -0.13 11.08 27.64
N GLY A 349 1.08 10.62 27.97
CA GLY A 349 2.29 10.85 27.15
C GLY A 349 2.19 10.21 25.77
N TRP A 350 1.61 9.01 25.65
CA TRP A 350 1.38 8.36 24.35
C TRP A 350 0.36 9.14 23.53
N VAL A 351 -0.77 9.51 24.13
CA VAL A 351 -1.82 10.28 23.45
C VAL A 351 -1.26 11.58 22.87
N ARG A 352 -0.39 12.28 23.63
CA ARG A 352 0.24 13.53 23.18
C ARG A 352 1.24 13.28 22.04
N ASP A 353 2.13 12.30 22.19
CA ASP A 353 3.23 12.07 21.25
C ASP A 353 2.75 11.40 19.96
N PHE A 354 1.65 10.61 20.02
CA PHE A 354 0.91 10.10 18.87
C PHE A 354 -0.23 11.02 18.42
N GLN A 355 -0.22 12.28 18.83
CA GLN A 355 -1.14 13.35 18.41
C GLN A 355 -2.65 13.04 18.59
N GLY A 356 -2.98 12.27 19.60
CA GLY A 356 -4.33 12.25 20.18
C GLY A 356 -5.39 11.40 19.49
N GLY A 357 -5.07 10.57 18.49
CA GLY A 357 -6.16 9.92 17.74
C GLY A 357 -5.92 8.51 17.23
N PHE A 358 -4.80 7.88 17.55
CA PHE A 358 -4.39 6.69 16.81
C PHE A 358 -4.80 5.35 17.42
N PHE A 359 -5.09 5.30 18.71
CA PHE A 359 -5.41 4.04 19.39
C PHE A 359 -6.89 3.63 19.23
N THR A 360 -7.40 3.70 18.01
CA THR A 360 -8.79 3.40 17.69
C THR A 360 -8.90 2.26 16.69
N THR A 361 -9.93 1.42 16.85
CA THR A 361 -10.27 0.35 15.92
C THR A 361 -11.54 0.68 15.15
N GLY A 362 -11.58 0.29 13.89
CA GLY A 362 -12.82 0.39 13.10
C GLY A 362 -13.80 -0.76 13.36
N GLU A 363 -15.07 -0.55 13.05
CA GLU A 363 -16.09 -1.60 13.08
C GLU A 363 -15.85 -2.70 12.05
N LEU A 364 -15.21 -2.35 10.94
CA LEU A 364 -14.92 -3.23 9.81
C LEU A 364 -13.47 -2.99 9.35
N PRO A 365 -12.70 -4.04 9.05
CA PRO A 365 -11.42 -3.90 8.39
C PRO A 365 -11.59 -3.26 7.01
N THR A 366 -10.82 -2.21 6.75
CA THR A 366 -10.78 -1.52 5.46
C THR A 366 -9.38 -1.54 4.88
N GLU A 367 -9.24 -1.21 3.61
CA GLU A 367 -7.95 -1.10 2.95
C GLU A 367 -7.07 0.01 3.53
N ASP A 368 -7.64 0.95 4.29
CA ASP A 368 -6.93 2.09 4.87
C ASP A 368 -6.18 1.76 6.18
N TRP A 369 -6.59 0.70 6.93
CA TRP A 369 -5.99 0.42 8.24
C TRP A 369 -5.75 -1.07 8.56
N ALA A 370 -6.36 -2.00 7.82
CA ALA A 370 -6.28 -3.41 8.17
C ALA A 370 -4.84 -3.94 8.21
N GLY A 371 -4.52 -4.67 9.28
CA GLY A 371 -3.33 -5.50 9.39
C GLY A 371 -3.53 -6.88 8.77
N ILE A 372 -2.73 -7.87 9.22
CA ILE A 372 -2.87 -9.26 8.74
C ILE A 372 -4.15 -9.94 9.25
N GLY A 373 -4.76 -9.37 10.30
CA GLY A 373 -6.08 -9.72 10.79
C GLY A 373 -6.13 -10.88 11.79
N PHE A 374 -7.24 -10.92 12.52
CA PHE A 374 -7.49 -11.84 13.65
C PHE A 374 -7.22 -13.31 13.31
N GLY A 375 -7.72 -13.78 12.16
CA GLY A 375 -7.62 -15.18 11.79
C GLY A 375 -6.17 -15.66 11.61
N VAL A 376 -5.40 -14.97 10.76
CA VAL A 376 -4.01 -15.35 10.46
C VAL A 376 -3.11 -15.12 11.67
N THR A 377 -3.26 -13.99 12.39
CA THR A 377 -2.51 -13.69 13.62
C THR A 377 -2.79 -14.72 14.70
N GLY A 378 -4.06 -15.01 14.98
CA GLY A 378 -4.45 -15.99 15.99
C GLY A 378 -3.91 -17.39 15.68
N LEU A 379 -4.04 -17.86 14.44
CA LEU A 379 -3.49 -19.15 14.02
C LEU A 379 -1.97 -19.20 14.15
N LEU A 380 -1.27 -18.10 13.80
CA LEU A 380 0.19 -18.01 13.96
C LEU A 380 0.61 -18.08 15.42
N LEU A 381 -0.02 -17.29 16.28
CA LEU A 381 0.28 -17.26 17.72
C LEU A 381 0.00 -18.62 18.37
N ILE A 382 -1.15 -19.23 18.11
CA ILE A 382 -1.49 -20.55 18.61
C ILE A 382 -0.51 -21.61 18.11
N SER A 383 -0.11 -21.53 16.83
CA SER A 383 0.90 -22.47 16.28
C SER A 383 2.27 -22.27 16.91
N ALA A 384 2.70 -21.03 17.15
CA ALA A 384 3.97 -20.72 17.79
C ALA A 384 3.97 -21.20 19.26
N LEU A 385 2.94 -20.86 20.02
CA LEU A 385 2.79 -21.30 21.42
C LEU A 385 2.71 -22.82 21.54
N ALA A 386 1.89 -23.49 20.73
CA ALA A 386 1.83 -24.96 20.71
C ALA A 386 3.19 -25.60 20.39
N GLY A 387 4.01 -24.92 19.60
CA GLY A 387 5.37 -25.34 19.28
C GLY A 387 6.31 -25.37 20.48
N LEU A 388 6.07 -24.53 21.50
CA LEU A 388 6.86 -24.51 22.74
C LEU A 388 6.59 -25.72 23.65
N PHE A 389 5.37 -26.27 23.60
CA PHE A 389 4.97 -27.40 24.43
C PHE A 389 5.22 -28.77 23.80
N ILE A 390 5.54 -28.83 22.51
CA ILE A 390 5.85 -30.09 21.85
C ILE A 390 7.36 -30.31 21.88
N HIS A 391 7.82 -31.16 22.80
CA HIS A 391 9.22 -31.53 22.89
C HIS A 391 9.67 -32.30 21.64
N ASP A 392 10.71 -31.82 20.98
CA ASP A 392 11.37 -32.56 19.90
C ASP A 392 12.37 -33.52 20.55
N SER A 393 12.03 -34.82 20.56
CA SER A 393 12.85 -35.89 21.16
C SER A 393 14.13 -36.18 20.35
N ARG A 394 14.48 -35.34 19.39
CA ARG A 394 15.72 -35.50 18.60
C ARG A 394 16.89 -34.88 19.34
N PRO A 395 17.85 -35.68 19.82
CA PRO A 395 19.01 -35.14 20.51
C PRO A 395 19.88 -34.32 19.55
N GLY A 396 20.18 -33.11 19.95
CA GLY A 396 21.45 -32.47 19.69
C GLY A 396 21.74 -31.92 18.32
N SER A 397 20.93 -31.00 17.82
CA SER A 397 21.54 -29.94 16.98
C SER A 397 21.62 -28.68 17.83
N THR A 398 22.79 -28.42 18.42
CA THR A 398 23.10 -27.10 18.94
C THR A 398 22.75 -26.06 17.85
N PRO A 399 21.99 -25.01 18.19
CA PRO A 399 21.64 -23.98 17.21
C PRO A 399 22.94 -23.35 16.71
N ARG A 400 23.40 -23.73 15.52
CA ARG A 400 24.51 -23.05 14.87
C ARG A 400 23.99 -21.70 14.42
N PHE A 401 24.49 -20.64 15.02
CA PHE A 401 24.23 -19.28 14.57
C PHE A 401 24.91 -19.09 13.21
N THR A 402 24.12 -19.22 12.15
CA THR A 402 24.54 -19.02 10.76
C THR A 402 24.00 -17.69 10.24
N SER A 403 24.57 -17.17 9.14
CA SER A 403 24.01 -15.99 8.45
C SER A 403 22.52 -16.15 8.11
N LEU A 404 22.08 -17.38 7.83
CA LEU A 404 20.67 -17.69 7.59
C LEU A 404 19.82 -17.52 8.85
N THR A 405 20.33 -17.86 10.02
CA THR A 405 19.63 -17.65 11.30
C THR A 405 19.47 -16.15 11.59
N PHE A 406 20.55 -15.39 11.39
CA PHE A 406 20.49 -13.92 11.55
C PHE A 406 19.53 -13.28 10.55
N ALA A 407 19.57 -13.64 9.27
CA ALA A 407 18.67 -13.15 8.25
C ALA A 407 17.20 -13.50 8.53
N ARG A 408 16.91 -14.63 9.20
CA ARG A 408 15.56 -15.03 9.59
C ARG A 408 15.02 -14.24 10.80
N ILE A 409 15.90 -13.79 11.70
CA ILE A 409 15.51 -13.02 12.91
C ILE A 409 15.51 -11.52 12.63
N SER A 410 16.37 -11.04 11.75
CA SER A 410 16.54 -9.60 11.48
C SER A 410 15.30 -8.85 11.00
N PRO A 411 14.26 -9.44 10.38
CA PRO A 411 13.00 -8.74 10.13
C PRO A 411 12.31 -8.24 11.41
N TRP A 412 12.50 -8.91 12.55
CA TRP A 412 12.01 -8.42 13.85
C TRP A 412 12.77 -7.20 14.34
N LEU A 413 14.10 -7.16 14.11
CA LEU A 413 14.90 -5.97 14.39
C LEU A 413 14.49 -4.81 13.48
N ALA A 414 14.26 -5.08 12.20
CA ALA A 414 13.73 -4.10 11.25
C ALA A 414 12.38 -3.55 11.70
N LEU A 415 11.49 -4.40 12.20
CA LEU A 415 10.19 -3.99 12.78
C LEU A 415 10.38 -3.11 14.03
N LEU A 416 11.31 -3.46 14.92
CA LEU A 416 11.60 -2.63 16.09
C LEU A 416 12.13 -1.24 15.69
N VAL A 417 12.99 -1.15 14.67
CA VAL A 417 13.47 0.13 14.13
C VAL A 417 12.30 0.96 13.58
N TYR A 418 11.39 0.32 12.83
CA TYR A 418 10.18 0.96 12.36
C TYR A 418 9.34 1.49 13.53
N CYS A 419 9.00 0.64 14.50
CA CYS A 419 8.19 1.02 15.66
C CYS A 419 8.85 2.15 16.49
N ALA A 420 10.18 2.18 16.58
CA ALA A 420 10.91 3.20 17.32
C ALA A 420 10.81 4.59 16.69
N LYS A 421 10.52 4.69 15.40
CA LYS A 421 10.57 5.94 14.64
C LYS A 421 9.21 6.39 14.10
N ALA A 422 8.35 5.46 13.70
CA ALA A 422 7.08 5.80 13.06
C ALA A 422 6.06 6.34 14.07
N GLY A 423 5.57 7.55 13.82
CA GLY A 423 4.47 8.19 14.55
C GLY A 423 3.19 8.26 13.70
N MET A 424 3.03 7.35 12.74
CA MET A 424 1.91 7.35 11.81
C MET A 424 0.74 6.52 12.33
N ALA A 425 -0.47 6.98 12.06
CA ALA A 425 -1.68 6.17 12.21
C ALA A 425 -1.62 4.91 11.33
N THR A 426 -2.30 3.85 11.75
CA THR A 426 -2.44 2.60 10.98
C THR A 426 -1.11 1.88 10.68
N PRO A 427 -0.25 1.65 11.70
CA PRO A 427 1.05 1.01 11.49
C PRO A 427 0.92 -0.41 10.93
N ALA A 428 -0.16 -1.12 11.23
CA ALA A 428 -0.38 -2.50 10.78
C ALA A 428 -0.49 -2.61 9.25
N ARG A 429 -1.09 -1.63 8.58
CA ARG A 429 -1.14 -1.57 7.12
C ARG A 429 0.25 -1.28 6.55
N LEU A 430 0.95 -0.32 7.13
CA LEU A 430 2.24 0.15 6.62
C LEU A 430 3.32 -0.93 6.64
N ILE A 431 3.23 -1.91 7.56
CA ILE A 431 4.18 -3.03 7.65
C ILE A 431 3.79 -4.26 6.81
N ALA A 432 2.90 -4.11 5.81
CA ALA A 432 2.54 -5.22 4.91
C ALA A 432 3.76 -6.00 4.36
N PRO A 433 4.87 -5.37 3.92
CA PRO A 433 6.06 -6.07 3.45
C PRO A 433 6.83 -6.83 4.54
N TYR A 434 6.62 -6.52 5.82
CA TYR A 434 7.29 -7.20 6.93
C TYR A 434 6.64 -8.53 7.28
N TYR A 435 5.30 -8.62 7.26
CA TYR A 435 4.58 -9.82 7.71
C TYR A 435 5.12 -11.13 7.15
N PRO A 436 5.29 -11.30 5.82
CA PRO A 436 5.76 -12.57 5.28
C PRO A 436 7.21 -12.91 5.67
N LEU A 437 8.00 -11.93 6.12
CA LEU A 437 9.37 -12.12 6.55
C LEU A 437 9.49 -12.41 8.06
N LEU A 438 8.50 -12.03 8.86
CA LEU A 438 8.45 -12.32 10.30
C LEU A 438 8.10 -13.79 10.58
N PHE A 439 7.24 -14.41 9.77
CA PHE A 439 6.71 -15.76 9.98
C PHE A 439 7.75 -16.88 10.01
N PRO A 440 8.79 -16.90 9.16
CA PRO A 440 9.75 -18.00 9.14
C PRO A 440 10.45 -18.25 10.49
N SER A 441 10.68 -17.21 11.29
CA SER A 441 11.30 -17.36 12.61
C SER A 441 10.43 -18.16 13.58
N LEU A 442 9.10 -18.03 13.49
CA LEU A 442 8.12 -18.70 14.33
C LEU A 442 7.75 -20.10 13.82
N LEU A 443 7.91 -20.34 12.51
CA LEU A 443 7.45 -21.56 11.84
C LEU A 443 8.57 -22.56 11.51
N ALA A 444 9.84 -22.24 11.75
CA ALA A 444 10.97 -23.11 11.39
C ALA A 444 11.17 -24.31 12.36
N GLY A 445 10.48 -24.35 13.48
CA GLY A 445 10.58 -25.46 14.46
C GLY A 445 10.07 -26.80 13.92
N ALA A 446 10.71 -27.90 14.32
CA ALA A 446 10.30 -29.25 13.90
C ALA A 446 8.90 -29.63 14.41
N ALA A 447 8.51 -29.13 15.59
CA ALA A 447 7.19 -29.29 16.16
C ALA A 447 6.04 -28.82 15.23
N GLN A 448 6.28 -27.82 14.39
CA GLN A 448 5.29 -27.27 13.48
C GLN A 448 4.72 -28.31 12.49
N VAL A 449 5.52 -29.32 12.12
CA VAL A 449 5.07 -30.44 11.26
C VAL A 449 4.01 -31.30 11.96
N GLN A 450 4.13 -31.47 13.27
CA GLN A 450 3.14 -32.21 14.07
C GLN A 450 1.88 -31.39 14.25
N ILE A 451 2.03 -30.08 14.53
CA ILE A 451 0.92 -29.13 14.76
C ILE A 451 -0.02 -29.09 13.57
N ILE A 452 0.50 -28.86 12.35
CA ILE A 452 -0.36 -28.74 11.15
C ILE A 452 -1.12 -30.03 10.80
N ARG A 453 -0.74 -31.16 11.38
CA ARG A 453 -1.46 -32.43 11.19
C ARG A 453 -2.64 -32.60 12.16
N ARG A 454 -2.67 -31.85 13.25
CA ARG A 454 -3.71 -31.97 14.28
C ARG A 454 -5.08 -31.53 13.71
N PRO A 455 -6.17 -32.21 14.05
CA PRO A 455 -7.53 -31.85 13.61
C PRO A 455 -7.90 -30.42 14.00
N TRP A 456 -7.60 -30.01 15.23
CA TRP A 456 -7.89 -28.65 15.71
C TRP A 456 -7.21 -27.58 14.88
N TRP A 457 -5.95 -27.80 14.43
CA TRP A 457 -5.24 -26.85 13.59
C TRP A 457 -5.91 -26.70 12.23
N ARG A 458 -6.37 -27.81 11.62
CA ARG A 458 -7.09 -27.79 10.35
C ARG A 458 -8.44 -27.07 10.47
N LEU A 459 -9.14 -27.25 11.62
CA LEU A 459 -10.37 -26.53 11.91
C LEU A 459 -10.11 -25.02 12.01
N LEU A 460 -9.09 -24.61 12.77
CA LEU A 460 -8.70 -23.20 12.86
C LEU A 460 -8.25 -22.63 11.50
N ALA A 461 -7.51 -23.38 10.69
CA ALA A 461 -7.17 -22.97 9.34
C ALA A 461 -8.42 -22.79 8.45
N GLY A 462 -9.43 -23.64 8.62
CA GLY A 462 -10.75 -23.46 7.99
C GLY A 462 -11.46 -22.19 8.48
N LEU A 463 -11.39 -21.91 9.78
CA LEU A 463 -11.92 -20.66 10.35
C LEU A 463 -11.22 -19.42 9.78
N VAL A 464 -9.88 -19.44 9.65
CA VAL A 464 -9.12 -18.34 9.01
C VAL A 464 -9.64 -18.05 7.60
N VAL A 465 -9.84 -19.11 6.81
CA VAL A 465 -10.40 -18.97 5.46
C VAL A 465 -11.83 -18.41 5.48
N PHE A 466 -12.66 -18.89 6.41
CA PHE A 466 -14.02 -18.37 6.58
C PHE A 466 -14.03 -16.88 6.94
N LEU A 467 -13.19 -16.46 7.91
CA LEU A 467 -13.05 -15.04 8.28
C LEU A 467 -12.56 -14.18 7.08
N ALA A 468 -11.67 -14.72 6.24
CA ALA A 468 -11.24 -14.07 5.01
C ALA A 468 -12.40 -13.83 4.03
N PHE A 469 -13.29 -14.81 3.86
CA PHE A 469 -14.52 -14.65 3.07
C PHE A 469 -15.45 -13.60 3.67
N VAL A 470 -15.62 -13.60 4.99
CA VAL A 470 -16.43 -12.59 5.69
C VAL A 470 -15.89 -11.19 5.41
N VAL A 471 -14.58 -10.97 5.59
CA VAL A 471 -13.96 -9.65 5.33
C VAL A 471 -14.21 -9.17 3.91
N LEU A 472 -13.97 -10.02 2.91
CA LEU A 472 -14.22 -9.64 1.52
C LEU A 472 -15.69 -9.35 1.24
N ALA A 473 -16.60 -10.11 1.84
CA ALA A 473 -18.03 -9.91 1.63
C ALA A 473 -18.50 -8.59 2.23
N VAL A 474 -18.04 -8.27 3.48
CA VAL A 474 -18.57 -7.14 4.25
C VAL A 474 -17.74 -5.87 4.15
N SER A 475 -16.54 -5.88 3.52
CA SER A 475 -15.72 -4.68 3.40
C SER A 475 -16.53 -3.53 2.78
N PRO A 476 -16.56 -2.34 3.42
CA PRO A 476 -17.31 -1.22 2.88
C PRO A 476 -16.68 -0.63 1.61
N ASP A 477 -15.40 -0.90 1.38
CA ASP A 477 -14.67 -0.47 0.18
C ASP A 477 -15.24 -1.10 -1.10
N ARG A 478 -15.55 -2.40 -1.03
CA ARG A 478 -16.03 -3.22 -2.17
C ARG A 478 -16.99 -4.31 -1.69
N PRO A 479 -18.18 -3.95 -1.17
CA PRO A 479 -19.10 -4.92 -0.61
C PRO A 479 -19.62 -5.89 -1.68
N LEU A 480 -19.48 -7.20 -1.45
CA LEU A 480 -19.99 -8.25 -2.35
C LEU A 480 -21.41 -8.69 -2.02
N TRP A 481 -22.16 -7.84 -1.35
CA TRP A 481 -23.58 -7.99 -1.03
C TRP A 481 -24.31 -6.65 -1.23
N PRO A 482 -25.63 -6.61 -1.38
CA PRO A 482 -26.37 -5.38 -1.63
C PRO A 482 -26.53 -4.54 -0.35
N ALA A 483 -25.39 -4.11 0.24
CA ALA A 483 -25.30 -3.43 1.51
C ALA A 483 -26.20 -2.18 1.58
N LYS A 484 -26.13 -1.32 0.57
CA LYS A 484 -26.93 -0.08 0.54
C LYS A 484 -28.43 -0.35 0.58
N THR A 485 -28.92 -1.28 -0.24
CA THR A 485 -30.33 -1.61 -0.33
C THR A 485 -30.85 -2.21 0.99
N ILE A 486 -30.08 -3.14 1.56
CA ILE A 486 -30.48 -3.82 2.80
C ILE A 486 -30.40 -2.86 3.98
N LEU A 487 -29.29 -2.15 4.14
CA LEU A 487 -29.09 -1.24 5.29
C LEU A 487 -30.01 -0.03 5.23
N SER A 488 -30.32 0.52 4.05
CA SER A 488 -31.31 1.59 3.93
C SER A 488 -32.70 1.13 4.34
N ALA A 489 -33.12 -0.07 3.91
CA ALA A 489 -34.41 -0.63 4.30
C ALA A 489 -34.49 -0.94 5.81
N LEU A 490 -33.37 -1.41 6.41
CA LEU A 490 -33.30 -1.64 7.86
C LEU A 490 -33.30 -0.32 8.64
N ALA A 491 -32.56 0.70 8.20
CA ALA A 491 -32.53 2.00 8.83
C ALA A 491 -33.92 2.68 8.80
N ALA A 492 -34.65 2.54 7.68
CA ALA A 492 -36.02 3.04 7.58
C ALA A 492 -37.00 2.31 8.52
N ARG A 493 -36.80 1.00 8.75
CA ARG A 493 -37.64 0.21 9.68
C ARG A 493 -37.29 0.40 11.15
N HIS A 494 -36.03 0.70 11.44
CA HIS A 494 -35.48 0.81 12.80
C HIS A 494 -34.74 2.15 13.00
N PRO A 495 -35.40 3.32 12.86
CA PRO A 495 -34.75 4.63 12.88
C PRO A 495 -34.09 4.95 14.23
N GLN A 496 -34.52 4.30 15.31
CA GLN A 496 -33.95 4.46 16.65
C GLN A 496 -32.72 3.59 16.92
N SER A 497 -32.35 2.69 15.99
CA SER A 497 -31.20 1.82 16.16
C SER A 497 -29.91 2.53 15.76
N HIS A 498 -29.14 2.97 16.74
CA HIS A 498 -27.83 3.60 16.53
C HIS A 498 -26.86 2.71 15.69
N GLN A 499 -26.87 1.39 15.94
CA GLN A 499 -25.99 0.45 15.22
C GLN A 499 -26.34 0.35 13.73
N ILE A 500 -27.63 0.26 13.39
CA ILE A 500 -28.09 0.19 12.00
C ILE A 500 -27.82 1.52 11.28
N SER A 501 -28.11 2.65 11.91
CA SER A 501 -27.83 3.98 11.36
C SER A 501 -26.33 4.18 11.13
N ARG A 502 -25.48 3.74 12.08
CA ARG A 502 -24.04 3.83 11.92
C ARG A 502 -23.52 2.91 10.80
N ALA A 503 -24.00 1.67 10.73
CA ALA A 503 -23.64 0.78 9.64
C ALA A 503 -24.05 1.38 8.27
N TRP A 504 -25.26 1.90 8.17
CA TRP A 504 -25.73 2.59 6.97
C TRP A 504 -24.79 3.75 6.59
N ASN A 505 -24.44 4.62 7.53
CA ASN A 505 -23.57 5.77 7.30
C ASN A 505 -22.18 5.34 6.79
N VAL A 506 -21.60 4.28 7.34
CA VAL A 506 -20.30 3.75 6.88
C VAL A 506 -20.40 3.36 5.40
N TYR A 507 -21.34 2.51 5.02
CA TYR A 507 -21.46 2.08 3.62
C TYR A 507 -21.88 3.22 2.67
N ASP A 508 -22.68 4.16 3.12
CA ASP A 508 -23.07 5.32 2.31
C ASP A 508 -21.86 6.20 2.00
N ILE A 509 -21.04 6.54 3.01
CA ILE A 509 -19.83 7.36 2.84
C ILE A 509 -18.82 6.64 1.95
N TYR A 510 -18.54 5.35 2.20
CA TYR A 510 -17.60 4.60 1.37
C TYR A 510 -18.06 4.50 -0.09
N SER A 511 -19.35 4.38 -0.33
CA SER A 511 -19.89 4.36 -1.69
C SER A 511 -19.72 5.67 -2.46
N LYS A 512 -19.54 6.79 -1.76
CA LYS A 512 -19.34 8.13 -2.32
C LYS A 512 -17.85 8.50 -2.42
N ARG A 513 -16.96 7.76 -1.74
CA ARG A 513 -15.52 8.07 -1.69
C ARG A 513 -14.83 8.08 -3.05
N ALA A 514 -15.29 7.31 -4.01
CA ALA A 514 -14.71 7.29 -5.36
C ALA A 514 -14.86 8.64 -6.09
N ASP A 515 -15.82 9.45 -5.68
CA ASP A 515 -16.10 10.79 -6.23
C ASP A 515 -16.62 11.71 -5.12
N PRO A 516 -15.78 12.02 -4.11
CA PRO A 516 -16.24 12.66 -2.89
C PRO A 516 -16.73 14.10 -3.10
N LEU A 517 -16.18 14.83 -4.07
CA LEU A 517 -16.57 16.19 -4.40
C LEU A 517 -17.50 16.28 -5.62
N ALA A 518 -18.27 15.22 -5.94
CA ALA A 518 -19.20 15.22 -7.07
C ALA A 518 -20.22 16.37 -6.99
N SER A 519 -20.74 16.67 -5.80
CA SER A 519 -21.67 17.78 -5.59
C SER A 519 -21.03 19.16 -5.81
N VAL A 520 -19.75 19.31 -5.44
CA VAL A 520 -18.96 20.52 -5.70
C VAL A 520 -18.69 20.67 -7.19
N ARG A 521 -18.27 19.55 -7.85
CA ARG A 521 -18.02 19.53 -9.29
C ARG A 521 -19.27 19.89 -10.10
N ALA A 522 -20.45 19.51 -9.63
CA ALA A 522 -21.71 19.85 -10.29
C ALA A 522 -22.04 21.36 -10.26
N LEU A 523 -21.42 22.14 -9.37
CA LEU A 523 -21.55 23.59 -9.32
C LEU A 523 -20.65 24.32 -10.30
N LEU A 524 -19.62 23.63 -10.84
CA LEU A 524 -18.66 24.21 -11.80
C LEU A 524 -19.32 24.45 -13.15
N PRO A 525 -19.06 25.60 -13.80
CA PRO A 525 -19.47 25.82 -15.16
C PRO A 525 -18.89 24.75 -16.13
N PRO A 526 -19.64 24.35 -17.17
CA PRO A 526 -19.18 23.31 -18.12
C PRO A 526 -17.90 23.68 -18.86
N ASP A 527 -17.63 24.96 -19.07
CA ASP A 527 -16.48 25.53 -19.74
C ASP A 527 -15.25 25.70 -18.85
N ALA A 528 -15.38 25.52 -17.53
CA ALA A 528 -14.26 25.59 -16.60
C ALA A 528 -13.27 24.44 -16.82
N LYS A 529 -12.18 24.71 -17.55
CA LYS A 529 -11.15 23.73 -17.89
C LYS A 529 -10.01 23.68 -16.86
N VAL A 530 -9.69 24.81 -16.24
CA VAL A 530 -8.68 24.92 -15.19
C VAL A 530 -9.37 25.31 -13.91
N ILE A 531 -9.19 24.53 -12.85
CA ILE A 531 -9.87 24.70 -11.57
C ILE A 531 -8.79 24.83 -10.48
N GLY A 532 -8.90 25.89 -9.69
CA GLY A 532 -8.08 26.05 -8.49
C GLY A 532 -8.60 25.16 -7.35
N PHE A 533 -7.70 24.68 -6.53
CA PHE A 533 -8.00 23.87 -5.35
C PHE A 533 -7.22 24.37 -4.14
N VAL A 534 -7.95 24.80 -3.11
CA VAL A 534 -7.44 25.29 -1.84
C VAL A 534 -8.04 24.43 -0.73
N ALA A 535 -7.26 23.50 -0.20
CA ALA A 535 -7.77 22.52 0.76
C ALA A 535 -6.67 22.00 1.68
N GLY A 536 -7.03 21.21 2.69
CA GLY A 536 -6.12 20.67 3.68
C GLY A 536 -5.28 19.49 3.17
N ALA A 537 -4.32 19.07 3.98
CA ALA A 537 -3.37 18.00 3.66
C ALA A 537 -4.01 16.61 3.41
N ASP A 538 -5.23 16.41 3.90
CA ASP A 538 -5.97 15.15 3.81
C ASP A 538 -7.19 15.24 2.87
N ASP A 539 -7.36 16.34 2.15
CA ASP A 539 -8.45 16.51 1.19
C ASP A 539 -8.09 15.92 -0.19
N SER A 540 -9.10 15.49 -0.95
CA SER A 540 -8.91 14.90 -2.27
C SER A 540 -9.45 15.81 -3.36
N ASP A 541 -8.61 16.13 -4.34
CA ASP A 541 -8.99 16.88 -5.56
C ASP A 541 -9.46 15.97 -6.71
N PHE A 542 -9.36 14.64 -6.54
CA PHE A 542 -9.59 13.67 -7.63
C PHE A 542 -10.92 13.88 -8.37
N SER A 543 -11.99 14.19 -7.64
CA SER A 543 -13.31 14.48 -8.23
C SER A 543 -13.29 15.61 -9.25
N LEU A 544 -12.44 16.61 -9.06
CA LEU A 544 -12.36 17.79 -9.92
C LEU A 544 -11.68 17.51 -11.26
N TRP A 545 -10.89 16.43 -11.33
CA TRP A 545 -10.27 15.95 -12.57
C TRP A 545 -11.25 15.21 -13.49
N LEU A 546 -12.41 14.81 -12.97
CA LEU A 546 -13.37 13.99 -13.73
C LEU A 546 -14.23 14.86 -14.68
N PRO A 547 -14.46 14.41 -15.93
CA PRO A 547 -13.88 13.21 -16.59
C PRO A 547 -12.38 13.40 -16.90
N LEU A 548 -11.58 12.32 -16.73
CA LEU A 548 -10.12 12.41 -16.88
C LEU A 548 -9.70 12.87 -18.26
N GLY A 549 -8.84 13.88 -18.30
CA GLY A 549 -8.29 14.48 -19.52
C GLY A 549 -9.11 15.64 -20.11
N GLU A 550 -10.18 16.08 -19.43
CA GLU A 550 -10.98 17.26 -19.84
C GLU A 550 -10.65 18.48 -18.99
N ARG A 551 -10.31 18.28 -17.72
CA ARG A 551 -10.03 19.35 -16.76
C ARG A 551 -8.61 19.22 -16.21
N ARG A 552 -8.09 20.34 -15.73
CA ARG A 552 -6.84 20.44 -14.96
C ARG A 552 -7.14 21.05 -13.62
N VAL A 553 -6.52 20.54 -12.56
CA VAL A 553 -6.63 21.10 -11.22
C VAL A 553 -5.27 21.70 -10.86
N LYS A 554 -5.26 22.90 -10.34
CA LYS A 554 -4.07 23.59 -9.83
C LYS A 554 -4.24 23.85 -8.36
N HIS A 555 -3.26 23.47 -7.57
CA HIS A 555 -3.27 23.65 -6.12
C HIS A 555 -2.75 25.04 -5.75
N PHE A 556 -3.38 25.61 -4.72
CA PHE A 556 -2.99 26.87 -4.10
C PHE A 556 -3.02 26.72 -2.59
N LEU A 557 -2.24 27.55 -1.92
CA LEU A 557 -2.26 27.71 -0.47
C LEU A 557 -3.18 28.88 -0.08
N LEU A 558 -3.67 28.88 1.15
CA LEU A 558 -4.46 30.00 1.66
C LEU A 558 -3.70 31.33 1.67
N SER A 559 -2.36 31.26 1.75
CA SER A 559 -1.45 32.41 1.76
C SER A 559 -1.11 32.94 0.38
N ASP A 560 -1.50 32.25 -0.69
CA ASP A 560 -1.13 32.66 -2.04
C ASP A 560 -1.85 33.96 -2.44
N PRO A 561 -1.15 34.92 -3.07
CA PRO A 561 -1.73 36.18 -3.46
C PRO A 561 -2.70 36.00 -4.65
N ALA A 562 -3.70 36.88 -4.74
CA ALA A 562 -4.67 36.89 -5.84
C ALA A 562 -4.03 36.88 -7.24
N THR A 563 -2.88 37.55 -7.40
CA THR A 563 -2.12 37.60 -8.67
C THR A 563 -1.69 36.23 -9.16
N GLN A 564 -1.43 35.26 -8.27
CA GLN A 564 -1.00 33.92 -8.65
C GLN A 564 -2.14 33.14 -9.32
N PHE A 565 -3.39 33.31 -8.89
CA PHE A 565 -4.56 32.67 -9.52
C PHE A 565 -4.75 33.20 -10.96
N HIS A 566 -4.55 34.50 -11.19
CA HIS A 566 -4.62 35.10 -12.52
C HIS A 566 -3.46 34.65 -13.43
N GLN A 567 -2.23 34.56 -12.91
CA GLN A 567 -1.06 34.07 -13.65
C GLN A 567 -1.24 32.63 -14.17
N GLU A 568 -2.03 31.84 -13.46
CA GLU A 568 -2.30 30.44 -13.75
C GLU A 568 -3.60 30.19 -14.53
N ASP A 569 -4.26 31.29 -15.05
CA ASP A 569 -5.54 31.27 -15.78
C ASP A 569 -6.67 30.56 -15.00
N VAL A 570 -6.70 30.73 -13.67
CA VAL A 570 -7.71 30.12 -12.81
C VAL A 570 -8.81 31.10 -12.47
N ASN A 571 -10.00 30.89 -13.03
CA ASN A 571 -11.17 31.72 -12.78
C ASN A 571 -12.06 31.15 -11.65
N TYR A 572 -12.06 29.84 -11.47
CA TYR A 572 -12.89 29.15 -10.46
C TYR A 572 -12.00 28.37 -9.51
N VAL A 573 -12.24 28.56 -8.21
CA VAL A 573 -11.47 27.89 -7.16
C VAL A 573 -12.44 27.18 -6.21
N VAL A 574 -12.11 25.95 -5.89
CA VAL A 574 -12.81 25.14 -4.87
C VAL A 574 -12.04 25.26 -3.56
N VAL A 575 -12.71 25.71 -2.51
CA VAL A 575 -12.12 25.99 -1.20
C VAL A 575 -12.75 25.09 -0.14
N GLY A 576 -11.92 24.36 0.62
CA GLY A 576 -12.33 23.51 1.73
C GLY A 576 -12.60 24.33 3.00
N GLY A 577 -13.82 24.32 3.52
CA GLY A 577 -14.20 25.09 4.72
C GLY A 577 -13.49 24.60 5.98
N TRP A 578 -13.23 23.32 6.10
CA TRP A 578 -12.44 22.76 7.21
C TRP A 578 -11.00 23.28 7.24
N TYR A 579 -10.40 23.47 6.07
CA TYR A 579 -9.06 24.03 5.96
C TYR A 579 -9.02 25.50 6.38
N LEU A 580 -10.02 26.29 5.96
CA LEU A 580 -10.20 27.68 6.44
C LEU A 580 -10.33 27.72 7.96
N GLN A 581 -11.22 26.93 8.53
CA GLN A 581 -11.47 26.89 9.96
C GLN A 581 -10.22 26.53 10.78
N ARG A 582 -9.46 25.54 10.32
CA ARG A 582 -8.18 25.16 10.96
C ARG A 582 -7.13 26.26 10.89
N SER A 583 -7.16 27.08 9.85
CA SER A 583 -6.27 28.22 9.67
C SER A 583 -6.76 29.49 10.39
N GLY A 584 -7.88 29.41 11.13
CA GLY A 584 -8.46 30.53 11.86
C GLY A 584 -9.14 31.58 10.97
N LEU A 585 -9.49 31.20 9.72
CA LEU A 585 -10.12 32.11 8.75
C LEU A 585 -11.58 31.70 8.50
N THR A 586 -12.44 32.70 8.34
CA THR A 586 -13.77 32.54 7.76
C THR A 586 -13.71 32.67 6.24
N ILE A 587 -14.75 32.19 5.55
CA ILE A 587 -14.82 32.34 4.09
C ILE A 587 -14.88 33.82 3.70
N ASP A 588 -15.62 34.67 4.44
CA ASP A 588 -15.76 36.08 4.14
C ASP A 588 -14.44 36.85 4.31
N GLU A 589 -13.67 36.54 5.35
CA GLU A 589 -12.32 37.10 5.54
C GLU A 589 -11.40 36.73 4.39
N TRP A 590 -11.40 35.45 3.97
CA TRP A 590 -10.57 35.00 2.86
C TRP A 590 -10.99 35.62 1.52
N LEU A 591 -12.30 35.75 1.26
CA LEU A 591 -12.82 36.42 0.06
C LEU A 591 -12.38 37.89 0.00
N ASN A 592 -12.45 38.59 1.15
CA ASN A 592 -12.01 40.00 1.24
C ASN A 592 -10.50 40.15 0.99
N GLN A 593 -9.69 39.18 1.49
CA GLN A 593 -8.23 39.18 1.29
C GLN A 593 -7.86 38.83 -0.15
N SER A 594 -8.54 37.88 -0.77
CA SER A 594 -8.25 37.38 -2.10
C SER A 594 -8.90 38.18 -3.24
N GLY A 595 -9.89 39.03 -2.92
CA GLY A 595 -10.68 39.74 -3.92
C GLY A 595 -11.63 38.84 -4.73
N ALA A 596 -11.85 37.62 -4.29
CA ALA A 596 -12.73 36.66 -4.95
C ALA A 596 -14.19 36.84 -4.53
N ARG A 597 -15.12 36.33 -5.33
CA ARG A 597 -16.55 36.30 -5.05
C ARG A 597 -17.06 34.90 -4.83
N LEU A 598 -17.87 34.70 -3.80
CA LEU A 598 -18.58 33.44 -3.57
C LEU A 598 -19.62 33.20 -4.69
N VAL A 599 -19.56 32.07 -5.34
CA VAL A 599 -20.53 31.63 -6.36
C VAL A 599 -21.56 30.70 -5.76
N ALA A 600 -21.11 29.67 -5.03
CA ALA A 600 -21.98 28.68 -4.43
C ALA A 600 -21.28 27.98 -3.25
N SER A 601 -22.08 27.31 -2.42
CA SER A 601 -21.56 26.42 -1.37
C SER A 601 -22.37 25.13 -1.30
N THR A 602 -21.73 24.05 -0.82
CA THR A 602 -22.37 22.77 -0.58
C THR A 602 -21.69 22.04 0.57
N ASN A 603 -22.40 21.14 1.23
CA ASN A 603 -21.85 20.33 2.30
C ASN A 603 -21.47 18.93 1.77
N VAL A 604 -20.30 18.45 2.14
CA VAL A 604 -19.80 17.13 1.78
C VAL A 604 -19.35 16.39 3.04
N THR A 605 -19.70 15.12 3.15
CA THR A 605 -19.21 14.25 4.22
C THR A 605 -18.13 13.34 3.66
N LEU A 606 -16.88 13.57 4.07
CA LEU A 606 -15.71 12.82 3.62
C LEU A 606 -15.37 11.64 4.53
N LYS A 607 -15.58 11.80 5.83
CA LYS A 607 -15.32 10.81 6.87
C LYS A 607 -16.50 10.65 7.81
N VAL A 608 -16.71 9.43 8.31
CA VAL A 608 -17.84 9.12 9.23
C VAL A 608 -17.75 9.91 10.52
N SER A 609 -16.54 10.22 10.98
CA SER A 609 -16.27 10.91 12.25
C SER A 609 -16.41 12.43 12.18
N GLU A 610 -16.32 13.04 10.99
CA GLU A 610 -16.20 14.50 10.84
C GLU A 610 -17.55 15.18 10.53
N GLY A 611 -18.57 14.41 10.09
CA GLY A 611 -19.85 14.97 9.66
C GLY A 611 -19.76 15.79 8.35
N PRO A 612 -20.85 16.54 8.01
CA PRO A 612 -20.88 17.37 6.81
C PRO A 612 -19.95 18.58 6.97
N GLN A 613 -19.07 18.80 6.01
CA GLN A 613 -18.13 19.92 5.94
C GLN A 613 -18.51 20.85 4.78
N PRO A 614 -18.49 22.18 4.96
CA PRO A 614 -18.79 23.13 3.90
C PRO A 614 -17.64 23.16 2.87
N TRP A 615 -18.03 23.21 1.60
CA TRP A 615 -17.15 23.46 0.47
C TRP A 615 -17.67 24.63 -0.32
N PHE A 616 -16.78 25.52 -0.74
CA PHE A 616 -17.11 26.76 -1.41
C PHE A 616 -16.58 26.76 -2.84
N LEU A 617 -17.41 27.18 -3.78
CA LEU A 617 -16.98 27.55 -5.12
C LEU A 617 -16.88 29.06 -5.18
N VAL A 618 -15.71 29.56 -5.48
CA VAL A 618 -15.42 30.99 -5.61
C VAL A 618 -14.93 31.33 -7.01
N GLN A 619 -15.16 32.57 -7.41
CA GLN A 619 -14.74 33.11 -8.69
C GLN A 619 -13.84 34.32 -8.49
N PHE A 620 -12.72 34.32 -9.17
CA PHE A 620 -11.88 35.51 -9.37
C PHE A 620 -12.40 36.31 -10.55
N ALA A 621 -12.36 37.64 -10.45
CA ALA A 621 -12.66 38.49 -11.61
C ALA A 621 -11.63 38.22 -12.70
N PRO A 622 -12.03 38.21 -14.00
CA PRO A 622 -11.10 37.98 -15.12
C PRO A 622 -10.07 39.09 -15.26
#